data_411a1cd7969bc42ec5adb83c180fad0e
#
_entry.id   411a1cd7969bc42ec5adb83c180fad0e
#
_cell.length_a   1.000
_cell.length_b   1.000
_cell.length_c   1.000
_cell.angle_alpha   90.00
_cell.angle_beta   90.00
_cell.angle_gamma   90.00
#
_symmetry.space_group_name_H-M   'P 1'
#
loop_
_entity.id
_entity.type
_entity.pdbx_description
1 polymer ?
#
loop_
_entity_poly.entity_id
_entity_poly.type
_entity_poly.pdbx_seq_one_letter_code
_entity_poly.pdbx_strand_id
1 'polypeptide(L)'
;MSELITYENSYPFSWLDEVIEITLNPERSNLKQIKTEVFEHIQTQLPDEISRVIQGIKIQAFSLYSNEQVKVVAGHYDQSIQILQRQALSNQQHYPQKGMLCKTGQSILAALDTLSNNIHNRYSTYLPEAPTGERAKGQKTETLLDKILCALSADQIGIILRAAFDVKLILGNSFRKVCKAIAPYLSTRWKTDISWDSIRSNSGRPELRDKEIAIQTLEKMIEKIRGYR
;
A
#
# COMPACT_ATOMS: atom_id res chain seq x y z
N MET A 1 6.09 -20.50 -31.64
CA MET A 1 7.03 -19.82 -30.75
C MET A 1 6.17 -19.04 -29.75
N SER A 2 6.02 -19.57 -28.54
CA SER A 2 5.23 -18.96 -27.48
C SER A 2 6.05 -17.81 -26.88
N GLU A 3 5.55 -16.58 -27.03
CA GLU A 3 6.07 -15.44 -26.29
C GLU A 3 5.92 -15.72 -24.80
N LEU A 4 7.04 -15.89 -24.13
CA LEU A 4 7.13 -15.85 -22.68
C LEU A 4 6.73 -14.42 -22.26
N ILE A 5 5.52 -14.25 -21.77
CA ILE A 5 5.06 -13.04 -21.14
C ILE A 5 5.92 -12.88 -19.88
N THR A 6 6.97 -12.09 -19.99
CA THR A 6 7.71 -11.56 -18.84
C THR A 6 6.74 -10.66 -18.07
N TYR A 7 6.19 -11.18 -16.99
CA TYR A 7 5.48 -10.36 -16.01
C TYR A 7 6.52 -9.45 -15.34
N GLU A 8 6.78 -8.30 -15.95
CA GLU A 8 7.42 -7.21 -15.24
C GLU A 8 6.64 -6.94 -13.96
N ASN A 9 7.36 -6.65 -12.87
CA ASN A 9 6.83 -6.27 -11.55
C ASN A 9 6.09 -4.91 -11.62
N SER A 10 5.06 -4.80 -12.46
CA SER A 10 4.22 -3.62 -12.55
C SER A 10 3.22 -3.65 -11.39
N TYR A 11 3.02 -2.49 -10.78
CA TYR A 11 2.03 -2.29 -9.72
C TYR A 11 0.63 -2.74 -10.20
N PRO A 12 -0.01 -3.71 -9.52
CA PRO A 12 -1.18 -4.39 -10.06
C PRO A 12 -2.45 -3.53 -10.13
N PHE A 13 -2.51 -2.44 -9.38
CA PHE A 13 -3.70 -1.58 -9.29
C PHE A 13 -3.62 -0.31 -10.13
N SER A 14 -2.56 -0.11 -10.93
CA SER A 14 -2.30 1.13 -11.66
C SER A 14 -3.49 1.63 -12.49
N TRP A 15 -4.21 0.73 -13.17
CA TRP A 15 -5.40 1.08 -13.93
C TRP A 15 -6.58 1.49 -13.04
N LEU A 16 -6.80 0.77 -11.94
CA LEU A 16 -7.87 1.12 -10.97
C LEU A 16 -7.59 2.46 -10.30
N ASP A 17 -6.33 2.75 -9.96
CA ASP A 17 -5.92 4.04 -9.42
C ASP A 17 -6.21 5.17 -10.42
N GLU A 18 -5.82 5.01 -11.70
CA GLU A 18 -6.08 6.00 -12.74
C GLU A 18 -7.58 6.25 -12.92
N VAL A 19 -8.39 5.19 -12.94
CA VAL A 19 -9.85 5.32 -13.08
C VAL A 19 -10.48 6.00 -11.86
N ILE A 20 -10.12 5.57 -10.65
CA ILE A 20 -10.79 6.01 -9.42
C ILE A 20 -10.23 7.34 -8.92
N GLU A 21 -8.90 7.51 -8.92
CA GLU A 21 -8.27 8.70 -8.34
C GLU A 21 -8.15 9.87 -9.30
N ILE A 22 -8.19 9.62 -10.63
CA ILE A 22 -8.01 10.65 -11.63
C ILE A 22 -9.27 10.81 -12.46
N THR A 23 -9.63 9.79 -13.26
CA THR A 23 -10.67 9.90 -14.30
C THR A 23 -12.04 10.19 -13.71
N LEU A 24 -12.45 9.45 -12.69
CA LEU A 24 -13.77 9.55 -12.05
C LEU A 24 -13.73 10.33 -10.71
N ASN A 25 -12.61 10.98 -10.40
CA ASN A 25 -12.51 11.80 -9.21
C ASN A 25 -13.09 13.20 -9.45
N PRO A 26 -14.14 13.61 -8.73
CA PRO A 26 -14.79 14.92 -8.90
C PRO A 26 -13.88 16.10 -8.58
N GLU A 27 -12.81 15.91 -7.79
CA GLU A 27 -11.86 16.97 -7.45
C GLU A 27 -10.76 17.14 -8.51
N ARG A 28 -10.48 16.09 -9.31
CA ARG A 28 -9.40 16.08 -10.29
C ARG A 28 -9.85 16.17 -11.72
N SER A 29 -11.10 15.76 -12.02
CA SER A 29 -11.63 15.78 -13.37
C SER A 29 -13.00 16.44 -13.47
N ASN A 30 -13.26 17.05 -14.63
CA ASN A 30 -14.58 17.61 -14.92
C ASN A 30 -15.54 16.51 -15.40
N LEU A 31 -16.22 15.87 -14.46
CA LEU A 31 -17.12 14.74 -14.71
C LEU A 31 -18.20 15.01 -15.75
N LYS A 32 -18.61 16.29 -15.95
CA LYS A 32 -19.62 16.68 -16.94
C LYS A 32 -19.11 16.63 -18.37
N GLN A 33 -17.79 16.63 -18.57
CA GLN A 33 -17.16 16.61 -19.89
C GLN A 33 -16.69 15.21 -20.30
N ILE A 34 -16.83 14.21 -19.41
CA ILE A 34 -16.46 12.83 -19.73
C ILE A 34 -17.46 12.28 -20.76
N LYS A 35 -16.95 11.81 -21.89
CA LYS A 35 -17.72 11.21 -22.95
C LYS A 35 -18.26 9.84 -22.55
N THR A 36 -19.40 9.45 -23.14
CA THR A 36 -20.05 8.14 -22.86
C THR A 36 -19.12 6.96 -23.20
N GLU A 37 -18.31 7.10 -24.25
CA GLU A 37 -17.37 6.06 -24.69
C GLU A 37 -16.35 5.71 -23.58
N VAL A 38 -15.98 6.67 -22.73
CA VAL A 38 -15.05 6.43 -21.61
C VAL A 38 -15.71 5.52 -20.55
N PHE A 39 -16.98 5.74 -20.25
CA PHE A 39 -17.70 4.88 -19.29
C PHE A 39 -17.89 3.46 -19.84
N GLU A 40 -18.21 3.33 -21.12
CA GLU A 40 -18.34 2.04 -21.80
C GLU A 40 -17.00 1.29 -21.81
N HIS A 41 -15.92 2.00 -22.09
CA HIS A 41 -14.56 1.44 -22.05
C HIS A 41 -14.20 0.93 -20.66
N ILE A 42 -14.45 1.74 -19.62
CA ILE A 42 -14.21 1.32 -18.21
C ILE A 42 -15.03 0.08 -17.88
N GLN A 43 -16.32 0.04 -18.22
CA GLN A 43 -17.17 -1.11 -17.93
C GLN A 43 -16.75 -2.38 -18.67
N THR A 44 -16.23 -2.24 -19.88
CA THR A 44 -15.73 -3.37 -20.68
C THR A 44 -14.41 -3.91 -20.15
N GLN A 45 -13.49 -3.04 -19.71
CA GLN A 45 -12.18 -3.45 -19.22
C GLN A 45 -12.17 -3.91 -17.76
N LEU A 46 -13.11 -3.45 -16.95
CA LEU A 46 -13.13 -3.71 -15.51
C LEU A 46 -13.05 -5.21 -15.14
N PRO A 47 -13.78 -6.16 -15.79
CA PRO A 47 -13.68 -7.59 -15.47
C PRO A 47 -12.28 -8.15 -15.73
N ASP A 48 -11.63 -7.73 -16.81
CA ASP A 48 -10.30 -8.20 -17.20
C ASP A 48 -9.25 -7.68 -16.21
N GLU A 49 -9.36 -6.43 -15.77
CA GLU A 49 -8.48 -5.84 -14.78
C GLU A 49 -8.62 -6.53 -13.41
N ILE A 50 -9.84 -6.83 -12.98
CA ILE A 50 -10.07 -7.60 -11.75
C ILE A 50 -9.44 -8.99 -11.85
N SER A 51 -9.61 -9.66 -12.99
CA SER A 51 -9.00 -10.97 -13.24
C SER A 51 -7.48 -10.89 -13.22
N ARG A 52 -6.89 -9.83 -13.79
CA ARG A 52 -5.45 -9.57 -13.80
C ARG A 52 -4.90 -9.40 -12.39
N VAL A 53 -5.57 -8.60 -11.55
CA VAL A 53 -5.16 -8.40 -10.15
C VAL A 53 -5.24 -9.71 -9.36
N ILE A 54 -6.31 -10.50 -9.52
CA ILE A 54 -6.46 -11.81 -8.88
C ILE A 54 -5.36 -12.78 -9.33
N GLN A 55 -4.99 -12.79 -10.59
CA GLN A 55 -3.89 -13.63 -11.08
C GLN A 55 -2.54 -13.13 -10.57
N GLY A 56 -2.34 -11.82 -10.51
CA GLY A 56 -1.13 -11.20 -9.97
C GLY A 56 -0.83 -11.65 -8.55
N ILE A 57 -1.79 -11.58 -7.63
CA ILE A 57 -1.59 -12.05 -6.26
C ILE A 57 -1.34 -13.57 -6.20
N LYS A 58 -2.00 -14.37 -7.04
CA LYS A 58 -1.75 -15.83 -7.07
C LYS A 58 -0.32 -16.14 -7.50
N ILE A 59 0.19 -15.48 -8.54
CA ILE A 59 1.54 -15.66 -9.05
C ILE A 59 2.56 -15.22 -8.00
N GLN A 60 2.37 -14.03 -7.42
CA GLN A 60 3.26 -13.51 -6.39
C GLN A 60 3.26 -14.41 -5.15
N ALA A 61 2.09 -14.80 -4.64
CA ALA A 61 2.02 -15.69 -3.48
C ALA A 61 2.61 -17.08 -3.74
N PHE A 62 2.46 -17.61 -4.97
CA PHE A 62 3.03 -18.90 -5.36
C PHE A 62 4.56 -18.88 -5.46
N SER A 63 5.15 -17.73 -5.80
CA SER A 63 6.61 -17.58 -5.88
C SER A 63 7.29 -17.41 -4.53
N LEU A 64 6.53 -17.32 -3.42
CA LEU A 64 7.05 -17.11 -2.09
C LEU A 64 7.20 -18.42 -1.33
N TYR A 65 8.33 -18.55 -0.61
CA TYR A 65 8.67 -19.77 0.12
C TYR A 65 8.27 -19.74 1.60
N SER A 66 7.80 -18.60 2.12
CA SER A 66 7.49 -18.40 3.53
C SER A 66 6.09 -17.84 3.74
N ASN A 67 5.37 -18.37 4.72
CA ASN A 67 4.05 -17.90 5.12
C ASN A 67 4.06 -16.41 5.52
N GLU A 68 5.13 -15.94 6.14
CA GLU A 68 5.29 -14.52 6.50
C GLU A 68 5.32 -13.62 5.27
N GLN A 69 5.98 -14.05 4.20
CA GLN A 69 6.00 -13.30 2.95
C GLN A 69 4.62 -13.29 2.27
N VAL A 70 3.90 -14.41 2.28
CA VAL A 70 2.53 -14.49 1.76
C VAL A 70 1.61 -13.55 2.55
N LYS A 71 1.75 -13.50 3.88
CA LYS A 71 1.01 -12.58 4.75
C LYS A 71 1.24 -11.11 4.37
N VAL A 72 2.48 -10.73 4.13
CA VAL A 72 2.84 -9.35 3.72
C VAL A 72 2.20 -9.01 2.38
N VAL A 73 2.34 -9.90 1.38
CA VAL A 73 1.75 -9.66 0.05
C VAL A 73 0.24 -9.58 0.11
N ALA A 74 -0.43 -10.55 0.76
CA ALA A 74 -1.88 -10.54 0.91
C ALA A 74 -2.37 -9.29 1.64
N GLY A 75 -1.66 -8.86 2.70
CA GLY A 75 -1.97 -7.64 3.44
C GLY A 75 -1.86 -6.37 2.58
N HIS A 76 -0.84 -6.27 1.72
CA HIS A 76 -0.70 -5.13 0.81
C HIS A 76 -1.84 -5.07 -0.22
N TYR A 77 -2.23 -6.21 -0.80
CA TYR A 77 -3.36 -6.25 -1.72
C TYR A 77 -4.67 -5.86 -1.03
N ASP A 78 -4.92 -6.41 0.17
CA ASP A 78 -6.12 -6.08 0.95
C ASP A 78 -6.16 -4.58 1.31
N GLN A 79 -5.06 -4.02 1.77
CA GLN A 79 -4.95 -2.61 2.10
C GLN A 79 -5.18 -1.70 0.88
N SER A 80 -4.58 -2.03 -0.28
CA SER A 80 -4.78 -1.27 -1.53
C SER A 80 -6.25 -1.28 -1.95
N ILE A 81 -6.92 -2.43 -1.86
CA ILE A 81 -8.35 -2.53 -2.17
C ILE A 81 -9.19 -1.67 -1.23
N GLN A 82 -8.91 -1.69 0.07
CA GLN A 82 -9.63 -0.87 1.04
C GLN A 82 -9.46 0.64 0.79
N ILE A 83 -8.27 1.07 0.33
CA ILE A 83 -8.01 2.46 -0.05
C ILE A 83 -8.88 2.83 -1.26
N LEU A 84 -8.85 2.00 -2.32
CA LEU A 84 -9.63 2.22 -3.53
C LEU A 84 -11.13 2.20 -3.26
N GLN A 85 -11.62 1.30 -2.41
CA GLN A 85 -13.04 1.26 -2.00
C GLN A 85 -13.46 2.56 -1.31
N ARG A 86 -12.65 3.06 -0.38
CA ARG A 86 -12.94 4.33 0.31
C ARG A 86 -12.96 5.51 -0.65
N GLN A 87 -12.00 5.59 -1.55
CA GLN A 87 -11.95 6.64 -2.55
C GLN A 87 -13.13 6.56 -3.51
N ALA A 88 -13.48 5.36 -4.02
CA ALA A 88 -14.63 5.15 -4.90
C ALA A 88 -15.95 5.51 -4.21
N LEU A 89 -16.12 5.18 -2.92
CA LEU A 89 -17.27 5.57 -2.12
C LEU A 89 -17.36 7.10 -1.95
N SER A 90 -16.22 7.75 -1.65
CA SER A 90 -16.15 9.21 -1.56
C SER A 90 -16.54 9.88 -2.87
N ASN A 91 -16.00 9.40 -3.98
CA ASN A 91 -16.34 9.91 -5.32
C ASN A 91 -17.83 9.75 -5.63
N GLN A 92 -18.40 8.59 -5.29
CA GLN A 92 -19.80 8.28 -5.56
C GLN A 92 -20.78 9.23 -4.86
N GLN A 93 -20.42 9.76 -3.69
CA GLN A 93 -21.25 10.75 -2.97
C GLN A 93 -21.47 12.04 -3.79
N HIS A 94 -20.56 12.34 -4.70
CA HIS A 94 -20.61 13.52 -5.57
C HIS A 94 -21.22 13.24 -6.96
N TYR A 95 -21.57 11.98 -7.24
CA TYR A 95 -22.16 11.62 -8.53
C TYR A 95 -23.66 11.92 -8.58
N PRO A 96 -24.22 12.21 -9.77
CA PRO A 96 -25.66 12.33 -9.94
C PRO A 96 -26.32 10.98 -9.62
N GLN A 97 -27.53 11.02 -9.05
CA GLN A 97 -28.26 9.80 -8.64
C GLN A 97 -28.63 8.88 -9.81
N LYS A 98 -28.62 9.36 -11.03
CA LYS A 98 -28.94 8.61 -12.27
C LYS A 98 -27.94 8.93 -13.37
N GLY A 99 -27.72 7.97 -14.28
CA GLY A 99 -26.86 8.13 -15.44
C GLY A 99 -25.71 7.13 -15.49
N MET A 100 -24.90 7.22 -16.55
CA MET A 100 -23.77 6.29 -16.80
C MET A 100 -22.70 6.41 -15.70
N LEU A 101 -22.37 7.61 -15.25
CA LEU A 101 -21.39 7.84 -14.18
C LEU A 101 -21.77 7.10 -12.88
N CYS A 102 -23.05 7.20 -12.46
CA CYS A 102 -23.51 6.48 -11.26
C CYS A 102 -23.42 4.96 -11.45
N LYS A 103 -23.84 4.44 -12.60
CA LYS A 103 -23.75 3.00 -12.93
C LYS A 103 -22.31 2.51 -12.94
N THR A 104 -21.40 3.26 -13.57
CA THR A 104 -19.98 2.92 -13.61
C THR A 104 -19.36 2.93 -12.22
N GLY A 105 -19.66 3.93 -11.40
CA GLY A 105 -19.22 3.97 -10.00
C GLY A 105 -19.71 2.75 -9.18
N GLN A 106 -20.99 2.35 -9.35
CA GLN A 106 -21.54 1.16 -8.72
C GLN A 106 -20.86 -0.13 -9.21
N SER A 107 -20.58 -0.25 -10.51
CA SER A 107 -19.87 -1.39 -11.09
C SER A 107 -18.46 -1.50 -10.53
N ILE A 108 -17.74 -0.39 -10.37
CA ILE A 108 -16.40 -0.35 -9.76
C ILE A 108 -16.45 -0.82 -8.30
N LEU A 109 -17.39 -0.32 -7.50
CA LEU A 109 -17.53 -0.76 -6.10
C LEU A 109 -17.84 -2.25 -6.01
N ALA A 110 -18.76 -2.77 -6.81
CA ALA A 110 -19.09 -4.21 -6.85
C ALA A 110 -17.87 -5.05 -7.28
N ALA A 111 -17.05 -4.55 -8.20
CA ALA A 111 -15.83 -5.21 -8.64
C ALA A 111 -14.76 -5.22 -7.54
N LEU A 112 -14.57 -4.12 -6.82
CA LEU A 112 -13.67 -4.03 -5.67
C LEU A 112 -14.12 -4.95 -4.51
N ASP A 113 -15.44 -5.06 -4.26
CA ASP A 113 -15.98 -6.01 -3.28
C ASP A 113 -15.72 -7.46 -3.70
N THR A 114 -15.87 -7.77 -5.00
CA THR A 114 -15.55 -9.09 -5.55
C THR A 114 -14.07 -9.40 -5.34
N LEU A 115 -13.19 -8.45 -5.59
CA LEU A 115 -11.74 -8.57 -5.40
C LEU A 115 -11.39 -8.79 -3.93
N SER A 116 -11.95 -7.99 -3.03
CA SER A 116 -11.78 -8.13 -1.58
C SER A 116 -12.22 -9.52 -1.10
N ASN A 117 -13.42 -9.96 -1.50
CA ASN A 117 -13.94 -11.27 -1.13
C ASN A 117 -13.05 -12.42 -1.65
N ASN A 118 -12.52 -12.33 -2.86
CA ASN A 118 -11.58 -13.33 -3.39
C ASN A 118 -10.31 -13.43 -2.56
N ILE A 119 -9.75 -12.29 -2.15
CA ILE A 119 -8.53 -12.24 -1.34
C ILE A 119 -8.81 -12.78 0.06
N HIS A 120 -9.87 -12.34 0.70
CA HIS A 120 -10.26 -12.81 2.04
C HIS A 120 -10.54 -14.33 2.04
N ASN A 121 -11.30 -14.85 1.07
CA ASN A 121 -11.60 -16.26 1.00
C ASN A 121 -10.35 -17.12 0.79
N ARG A 122 -9.38 -16.66 0.01
CA ARG A 122 -8.18 -17.44 -0.32
C ARG A 122 -7.06 -17.29 0.70
N TYR A 123 -6.93 -16.12 1.27
CA TYR A 123 -5.82 -15.74 2.16
C TYR A 123 -6.26 -15.41 3.57
N SER A 124 -7.46 -15.88 4.01
CA SER A 124 -8.02 -15.63 5.34
C SER A 124 -7.06 -15.95 6.48
N THR A 125 -6.28 -17.03 6.34
CA THR A 125 -5.28 -17.43 7.35
C THR A 125 -4.13 -16.44 7.51
N TYR A 126 -3.90 -15.61 6.49
CA TYR A 126 -2.80 -14.63 6.42
C TYR A 126 -3.26 -13.20 6.66
N LEU A 127 -4.56 -12.95 6.56
CA LEU A 127 -5.15 -11.63 6.80
C LEU A 127 -5.60 -11.51 8.26
N PRO A 128 -5.57 -10.29 8.85
CA PRO A 128 -6.21 -10.06 10.14
C PRO A 128 -7.69 -10.43 10.05
N GLU A 129 -8.23 -11.08 11.09
CA GLU A 129 -9.66 -11.38 11.15
C GLU A 129 -10.45 -10.07 10.95
N ALA A 130 -11.36 -10.08 9.96
CA ALA A 130 -12.29 -8.98 9.78
C ALA A 130 -13.11 -8.86 11.08
N PRO A 131 -13.28 -7.67 11.66
CA PRO A 131 -14.09 -7.52 12.85
C PRO A 131 -15.53 -7.92 12.53
N THR A 132 -15.92 -9.13 12.96
CA THR A 132 -17.29 -9.61 12.94
C THR A 132 -18.16 -8.63 13.72
N GLY A 133 -19.14 -8.09 13.03
CA GLY A 133 -19.93 -6.95 13.39
C GLY A 133 -20.36 -6.86 14.85
N GLU A 134 -19.85 -5.86 15.53
CA GLU A 134 -20.55 -5.07 16.51
C GLU A 134 -20.11 -3.62 16.34
N ARG A 135 -21.07 -2.75 16.04
CA ARG A 135 -20.86 -1.31 15.99
C ARG A 135 -20.47 -0.82 17.39
N ALA A 136 -19.17 -0.85 17.71
CA ALA A 136 -18.62 -0.17 18.86
C ALA A 136 -18.58 1.33 18.56
N LYS A 137 -19.48 2.08 19.21
CA LYS A 137 -19.42 3.53 19.31
C LYS A 137 -18.06 3.91 19.93
N GLY A 138 -17.29 4.71 19.21
CA GLY A 138 -16.25 5.53 19.82
C GLY A 138 -14.81 5.04 19.67
N GLN A 139 -14.37 4.56 18.49
CA GLN A 139 -12.96 4.59 18.17
C GLN A 139 -12.69 5.66 17.12
N LYS A 140 -11.77 6.58 17.47
CA LYS A 140 -11.18 7.55 16.56
C LYS A 140 -10.77 6.81 15.29
N THR A 141 -11.23 7.27 14.15
CA THR A 141 -10.79 6.85 12.83
C THR A 141 -9.27 7.07 12.76
N GLU A 142 -8.49 6.04 13.11
CA GLU A 142 -7.10 6.02 12.71
C GLU A 142 -7.14 5.88 11.19
N THR A 143 -6.85 6.97 10.51
CA THR A 143 -6.54 6.97 9.09
C THR A 143 -5.49 5.87 8.88
N LEU A 144 -5.82 4.83 8.10
CA LEU A 144 -4.88 3.83 7.65
C LEU A 144 -3.83 4.58 6.83
N LEU A 145 -2.71 4.90 7.48
CA LEU A 145 -1.60 5.58 6.86
C LEU A 145 -0.93 4.62 5.88
N ASP A 146 -0.75 5.05 4.65
CA ASP A 146 0.05 4.31 3.67
C ASP A 146 1.46 4.13 4.23
N LYS A 147 1.80 2.89 4.58
CA LYS A 147 3.10 2.59 5.16
C LYS A 147 4.13 2.40 4.06
N ILE A 148 5.25 3.07 4.23
CA ILE A 148 6.40 2.89 3.34
C ILE A 148 7.08 1.57 3.68
N LEU A 149 7.12 0.64 2.71
CA LEU A 149 7.82 -0.63 2.86
C LEU A 149 9.33 -0.40 2.75
N CYS A 150 10.04 -0.64 3.85
CA CYS A 150 11.49 -0.55 3.89
C CYS A 150 12.15 -1.92 3.66
N ALA A 151 13.22 -1.93 2.88
CA ALA A 151 14.04 -3.13 2.68
C ALA A 151 14.91 -3.49 3.89
N LEU A 152 15.07 -2.57 4.83
CA LEU A 152 15.86 -2.71 6.04
C LEU A 152 15.01 -3.25 7.21
N SER A 153 15.65 -3.90 8.18
CA SER A 153 15.03 -4.29 9.44
C SER A 153 14.71 -3.07 10.31
N ALA A 154 13.85 -3.25 11.33
CA ALA A 154 13.54 -2.19 12.29
C ALA A 154 14.81 -1.67 13.01
N ASP A 155 15.76 -2.56 13.25
CA ASP A 155 17.03 -2.25 13.93
C ASP A 155 17.93 -1.41 13.02
N GLN A 156 18.06 -1.80 11.75
CA GLN A 156 18.82 -1.05 10.74
C GLN A 156 18.21 0.34 10.49
N ILE A 157 16.89 0.42 10.40
CA ILE A 157 16.17 1.69 10.32
C ILE A 157 16.46 2.55 11.55
N GLY A 158 16.42 1.95 12.74
CA GLY A 158 16.72 2.62 14.01
C GLY A 158 18.12 3.23 14.05
N ILE A 159 19.12 2.51 13.54
CA ILE A 159 20.52 2.98 13.44
C ILE A 159 20.61 4.21 12.52
N ILE A 160 20.01 4.14 11.34
CA ILE A 160 20.02 5.25 10.37
C ILE A 160 19.28 6.48 10.92
N LEU A 161 18.11 6.28 11.52
CA LEU A 161 17.34 7.36 12.14
C LEU A 161 18.07 7.99 13.32
N ARG A 162 18.79 7.16 14.11
CA ARG A 162 19.61 7.66 15.20
C ARG A 162 20.75 8.52 14.70
N ALA A 163 21.48 8.04 13.69
CA ALA A 163 22.54 8.82 13.06
C ALA A 163 22.01 10.14 12.49
N ALA A 164 20.89 10.12 11.77
CA ALA A 164 20.25 11.31 11.24
C ALA A 164 19.83 12.33 12.33
N PHE A 165 19.36 11.82 13.48
CA PHE A 165 19.04 12.65 14.64
C PHE A 165 20.29 13.26 15.29
N ASP A 166 21.35 12.46 15.46
CA ASP A 166 22.57 12.89 16.11
C ASP A 166 23.35 13.95 15.28
N VAL A 167 23.32 13.83 13.93
CA VAL A 167 23.88 14.85 13.02
C VAL A 167 22.91 16.03 12.76
N LYS A 168 21.76 16.07 13.46
CA LYS A 168 20.74 17.12 13.34
C LYS A 168 20.11 17.26 11.94
N LEU A 169 20.14 16.20 11.14
CA LEU A 169 19.35 16.12 9.90
C LEU A 169 17.85 16.07 10.23
N ILE A 170 17.48 15.34 11.29
CA ILE A 170 16.13 15.31 11.84
C ILE A 170 16.12 16.13 13.12
N LEU A 171 15.31 17.19 13.14
CA LEU A 171 15.14 18.04 14.31
C LEU A 171 13.97 17.54 15.16
N GLY A 172 14.21 17.38 16.46
CA GLY A 172 13.17 16.93 17.40
C GLY A 172 13.62 17.08 18.85
N ASN A 173 12.66 17.21 19.76
CA ASN A 173 12.94 17.37 21.19
C ASN A 173 13.53 16.11 21.84
N SER A 174 13.35 14.93 21.24
CA SER A 174 13.96 13.69 21.69
C SER A 174 13.85 12.61 20.60
N PHE A 175 14.83 11.73 20.53
CA PHE A 175 14.83 10.58 19.61
C PHE A 175 13.59 9.67 19.80
N ARG A 176 13.11 9.51 21.04
CA ARG A 176 11.86 8.79 21.32
C ARG A 176 10.65 9.39 20.60
N LYS A 177 10.54 10.72 20.57
CA LYS A 177 9.45 11.41 19.86
C LYS A 177 9.57 11.22 18.34
N VAL A 178 10.79 11.24 17.81
CA VAL A 178 11.05 10.97 16.40
C VAL A 178 10.62 9.54 16.03
N CYS A 179 11.04 8.53 16.80
CA CYS A 179 10.62 7.14 16.57
C CYS A 179 9.10 6.98 16.62
N LYS A 180 8.42 7.60 17.60
CA LYS A 180 6.95 7.57 17.70
C LYS A 180 6.25 8.23 16.49
N ALA A 181 6.82 9.29 15.96
CA ALA A 181 6.25 10.00 14.82
C ALA A 181 6.43 9.22 13.51
N ILE A 182 7.55 8.52 13.33
CA ILE A 182 7.90 7.84 12.09
C ILE A 182 7.34 6.40 12.03
N ALA A 183 7.33 5.68 13.15
CA ALA A 183 6.94 4.27 13.21
C ALA A 183 5.59 3.94 12.54
N PRO A 184 4.52 4.76 12.68
CA PRO A 184 3.24 4.48 12.05
C PRO A 184 3.29 4.45 10.51
N TYR A 185 4.26 5.14 9.91
CA TYR A 185 4.41 5.28 8.45
C TYR A 185 5.35 4.26 7.83
N LEU A 186 5.98 3.39 8.64
CA LEU A 186 6.96 2.44 8.17
C LEU A 186 6.49 1.00 8.35
N SER A 187 6.85 0.16 7.39
CA SER A 187 6.78 -1.29 7.45
C SER A 187 8.11 -1.88 6.96
N THR A 188 8.40 -3.13 7.32
CA THR A 188 9.55 -3.87 6.81
C THR A 188 9.08 -5.14 6.12
N ARG A 189 9.98 -5.83 5.42
CA ARG A 189 9.70 -7.15 4.82
C ARG A 189 9.27 -8.21 5.85
N TRP A 190 9.56 -7.97 7.13
CA TRP A 190 9.31 -8.93 8.22
C TRP A 190 8.17 -8.51 9.14
N LYS A 191 7.82 -7.19 9.18
CA LYS A 191 6.76 -6.67 10.06
C LYS A 191 6.01 -5.54 9.36
N THR A 192 4.70 -5.67 9.27
CA THR A 192 3.80 -4.61 8.78
C THR A 192 3.66 -3.46 9.77
N ASP A 193 3.71 -3.78 11.07
CA ASP A 193 3.64 -2.82 12.15
C ASP A 193 4.95 -2.80 12.92
N ILE A 194 5.73 -1.74 12.73
CA ILE A 194 6.97 -1.55 13.46
C ILE A 194 6.66 -0.79 14.75
N SER A 195 6.99 -1.38 15.87
CA SER A 195 6.93 -0.68 17.16
C SER A 195 7.97 0.44 17.20
N TRP A 196 7.57 1.65 17.61
CA TRP A 196 8.51 2.75 17.85
C TRP A 196 9.61 2.37 18.87
N ASP A 197 9.29 1.47 19.79
CA ASP A 197 10.23 0.99 20.79
C ASP A 197 11.26 0.03 20.20
N SER A 198 10.87 -0.81 19.22
CA SER A 198 11.81 -1.63 18.45
C SER A 198 12.83 -0.78 17.70
N ILE A 199 12.37 0.29 17.02
CA ILE A 199 13.27 1.24 16.33
C ILE A 199 14.23 1.90 17.32
N ARG A 200 13.76 2.25 18.52
CA ARG A 200 14.52 2.97 19.52
C ARG A 200 15.52 2.08 20.27
N SER A 201 15.08 0.91 20.71
CA SER A 201 15.84 0.09 21.69
C SER A 201 17.16 -0.40 21.11
N ASN A 202 17.18 -0.84 19.87
CA ASN A 202 18.36 -1.42 19.25
C ASN A 202 19.29 -0.37 18.61
N SER A 203 18.81 0.87 18.42
CA SER A 203 19.64 1.96 17.90
C SER A 203 20.76 2.42 18.82
N GLY A 204 20.66 2.16 20.13
CA GLY A 204 21.65 2.57 21.13
C GLY A 204 22.81 1.58 21.32
N ARG A 205 22.60 0.31 21.01
CA ARG A 205 23.61 -0.77 21.07
C ARG A 205 23.40 -1.71 19.88
N PRO A 206 23.68 -1.24 18.67
CA PRO A 206 23.45 -2.03 17.46
C PRO A 206 24.37 -3.24 17.40
N GLU A 207 23.85 -4.36 16.91
CA GLU A 207 24.65 -5.50 16.52
C GLU A 207 25.60 -5.10 15.38
N LEU A 208 26.81 -5.68 15.36
CA LEU A 208 27.83 -5.34 14.39
C LEU A 208 27.31 -5.52 12.95
N ARG A 209 26.60 -6.61 12.69
CA ARG A 209 26.01 -6.92 11.38
C ARG A 209 25.00 -5.85 10.94
N ASP A 210 24.10 -5.42 11.81
CA ASP A 210 23.09 -4.41 11.47
C ASP A 210 23.72 -3.04 11.23
N LYS A 211 24.77 -2.71 11.98
CA LYS A 211 25.56 -1.51 11.77
C LYS A 211 26.24 -1.51 10.39
N GLU A 212 26.86 -2.64 10.00
CA GLU A 212 27.49 -2.77 8.70
C GLU A 212 26.48 -2.63 7.54
N ILE A 213 25.31 -3.28 7.65
CA ILE A 213 24.26 -3.15 6.63
C ILE A 213 23.75 -1.71 6.52
N ALA A 214 23.56 -1.03 7.66
CA ALA A 214 23.16 0.37 7.67
C ALA A 214 24.18 1.27 6.99
N ILE A 215 25.49 1.08 7.26
CA ILE A 215 26.60 1.83 6.63
C ILE A 215 26.61 1.57 5.12
N GLN A 216 26.58 0.32 4.68
CA GLN A 216 26.58 -0.02 3.25
C GLN A 216 25.38 0.58 2.51
N THR A 217 24.21 0.66 3.19
CA THR A 217 23.04 1.28 2.60
C THR A 217 23.23 2.78 2.42
N LEU A 218 23.79 3.47 3.42
CA LEU A 218 24.10 4.89 3.33
C LEU A 218 25.15 5.19 2.26
N GLU A 219 26.16 4.34 2.10
CA GLU A 219 27.16 4.46 1.04
C GLU A 219 26.53 4.36 -0.36
N LYS A 220 25.63 3.36 -0.57
CA LYS A 220 24.85 3.25 -1.81
C LYS A 220 23.99 4.49 -2.07
N MET A 221 23.39 5.08 -1.03
CA MET A 221 22.63 6.31 -1.18
C MET A 221 23.53 7.48 -1.61
N ILE A 222 24.72 7.61 -1.04
CA ILE A 222 25.72 8.63 -1.42
C ILE A 222 26.12 8.48 -2.88
N GLU A 223 26.42 7.26 -3.32
CA GLU A 223 26.75 6.97 -4.72
C GLU A 223 25.61 7.36 -5.66
N LYS A 224 24.37 7.01 -5.26
CA LYS A 224 23.19 7.37 -6.06
C LYS A 224 22.98 8.87 -6.17
N ILE A 225 23.14 9.61 -5.07
CA ILE A 225 23.03 11.07 -5.05
C ILE A 225 24.09 11.72 -5.95
N ARG A 226 25.33 11.22 -5.91
CA ARG A 226 26.40 11.70 -6.80
C ARG A 226 26.09 11.50 -8.28
N GLY A 227 25.28 10.52 -8.62
CA GLY A 227 24.81 10.23 -9.98
C GLY A 227 23.59 11.03 -10.42
N TYR A 228 22.94 11.82 -9.55
CA TYR A 228 21.86 12.71 -9.97
C TYR A 228 22.43 13.87 -10.78
N ARG A 229 21.82 14.13 -11.92
CA ARG A 229 22.15 15.26 -12.83
C ARG A 229 21.09 16.35 -12.71
#